data_5d620deedcd0646540e872ed9f77b9ba
#
_entry.id   5d620deedcd0646540e872ed9f77b9ba
#
_cell.length_a   1.000
_cell.length_b   1.000
_cell.length_c   1.000
_cell.angle_alpha   90.00
_cell.angle_beta   90.00
_cell.angle_gamma   90.00
#
_symmetry.space_group_name_H-M   'P 1'
#
loop_
_entity.id
_entity.type
_entity.pdbx_description
1 polymer ?
#
loop_
_entity_poly.entity_id
_entity_poly.type
_entity_poly.pdbx_seq_one_letter_code
_entity_poly.pdbx_strand_id
1 'polypeptide(L)'
;MKTMSIWVASATLFLASMGICSCSMGSTTTSEMRGSLEFTQDDLREKPFKAIDVDMVASVYYTQNDGDECSVRLDYSAIKDAEFAQKLKEKIKVVYRDGEVKIGLTGRLKVPAMCNSEKNRLKIYITSPDLVKITQEGVGAFYAKSINSDRLEIDNEGVGSVSINKILANRLDVTNEGVGSVSIEHAKGDVMKIDNEGVGSVKVGNVAMGDLKVDNEGVGSVTLDFFKGGNLKINNDGVGKVSAKVDCQ
;
A
#
# COMPACT_ATOMS: atom_id res chain seq x y z
N MET A 1 -17.48 -18.88 20.95
CA MET A 1 -16.17 -18.47 20.38
C MET A 1 -15.92 -17.03 20.80
N LYS A 2 -14.92 -16.78 21.66
CA LYS A 2 -14.62 -15.44 22.17
C LYS A 2 -13.66 -14.75 21.19
N THR A 3 -14.11 -13.71 20.54
CA THR A 3 -13.29 -12.82 19.73
C THR A 3 -12.45 -11.96 20.68
N MET A 4 -11.15 -12.23 20.74
CA MET A 4 -10.21 -11.38 21.48
C MET A 4 -9.73 -10.27 20.57
N SER A 5 -10.29 -9.07 20.73
CA SER A 5 -9.73 -7.86 20.13
C SER A 5 -8.51 -7.46 20.93
N ILE A 6 -7.32 -7.59 20.35
CA ILE A 6 -6.09 -7.10 20.98
C ILE A 6 -5.94 -5.63 20.61
N TRP A 7 -6.19 -4.78 21.60
CA TRP A 7 -5.86 -3.37 21.53
C TRP A 7 -4.35 -3.23 21.79
N VAL A 8 -3.58 -2.80 20.83
CA VAL A 8 -2.21 -2.35 21.10
C VAL A 8 -2.32 -0.96 21.71
N ALA A 9 -2.33 -0.94 23.04
CA ALA A 9 -2.29 0.29 23.81
C ALA A 9 -0.93 0.98 23.63
N SER A 10 -0.98 2.30 23.57
CA SER A 10 0.14 3.23 23.56
C SER A 10 1.34 2.74 24.36
N ALA A 11 2.51 2.72 23.72
CA ALA A 11 3.78 2.52 24.39
C ALA A 11 3.99 3.58 25.46
N THR A 12 3.81 3.23 26.72
CA THR A 12 4.24 4.01 27.86
C THR A 12 5.75 3.87 28.00
N LEU A 13 6.44 4.96 27.78
CA LEU A 13 7.88 5.08 27.97
C LEU A 13 8.22 4.93 29.46
N PHE A 14 8.83 3.81 29.86
CA PHE A 14 9.48 3.68 31.17
C PHE A 14 10.88 4.29 31.10
N LEU A 15 11.02 5.48 31.60
CA LEU A 15 12.31 6.08 31.92
C LEU A 15 12.73 5.60 33.31
N ALA A 16 13.70 4.71 33.37
CA ALA A 16 14.44 4.46 34.61
C ALA A 16 15.51 5.53 34.75
N SER A 17 15.39 6.29 35.84
CA SER A 17 16.30 7.32 36.29
C SER A 17 17.55 6.72 36.92
N MET A 18 18.73 7.27 36.58
CA MET A 18 19.84 7.54 37.51
C MET A 18 20.79 8.51 36.80
N GLY A 19 20.80 9.71 37.17
CA GLY A 19 21.56 10.45 38.17
C GLY A 19 22.86 11.04 37.58
N ILE A 20 22.96 12.30 37.70
CA ILE A 20 24.00 13.20 38.16
C ILE A 20 24.32 14.34 37.17
N CYS A 21 23.90 15.46 37.63
CA CYS A 21 24.36 16.85 37.53
C CYS A 21 25.58 17.17 36.67
N SER A 22 25.38 18.05 35.67
CA SER A 22 26.18 19.29 35.62
C SER A 22 25.57 20.27 34.60
N CYS A 23 25.42 21.51 35.02
CA CYS A 23 24.91 22.63 34.24
C CYS A 23 25.85 22.99 33.11
N SER A 24 25.32 23.13 31.88
CA SER A 24 25.87 24.08 30.93
C SER A 24 24.72 24.57 30.04
N MET A 25 24.47 25.86 30.10
CA MET A 25 23.58 26.57 29.16
C MET A 25 24.14 26.45 27.75
N GLY A 26 23.34 25.94 26.84
CA GLY A 26 23.64 25.89 25.42
C GLY A 26 22.39 25.69 24.59
N SER A 27 21.97 26.76 23.94
CA SER A 27 21.01 26.87 22.80
C SER A 27 20.22 25.63 22.42
N THR A 28 18.93 25.67 22.68
CA THR A 28 17.91 24.74 22.18
C THR A 28 17.84 24.80 20.65
N THR A 29 18.55 23.91 19.99
CA THR A 29 18.32 23.59 18.59
C THR A 29 17.09 22.67 18.49
N THR A 30 16.02 23.16 17.89
CA THR A 30 14.80 22.44 17.51
C THR A 30 15.08 21.42 16.39
N SER A 31 15.85 20.37 16.65
CA SER A 31 16.22 19.39 15.62
C SER A 31 15.91 17.93 15.93
N GLU A 32 15.09 17.60 16.97
CA GLU A 32 14.93 16.21 17.37
C GLU A 32 13.48 15.73 17.52
N MET A 33 12.61 15.96 16.50
CA MET A 33 11.35 15.25 16.41
C MET A 33 11.12 14.59 15.03
N ARG A 34 12.16 14.09 14.42
CA ARG A 34 12.07 13.23 13.25
C ARG A 34 12.24 11.77 13.70
N GLY A 35 11.18 11.21 14.28
CA GLY A 35 11.19 9.81 14.69
C GLY A 35 10.41 8.93 13.70
N SER A 36 10.96 7.78 13.38
CA SER A 36 10.21 6.66 12.82
C SER A 36 9.58 5.87 13.98
N LEU A 37 8.31 5.47 13.85
CA LEU A 37 7.72 4.42 14.67
C LEU A 37 7.90 3.12 13.90
N GLU A 38 8.58 2.18 14.51
CA GLU A 38 8.83 0.87 13.94
C GLU A 38 8.00 -0.15 14.73
N PHE A 39 7.09 -0.80 14.03
CA PHE A 39 6.42 -2.00 14.55
C PHE A 39 7.32 -3.17 14.16
N THR A 40 8.12 -3.63 15.13
CA THR A 40 9.09 -4.68 14.89
C THR A 40 8.41 -6.04 14.78
N GLN A 41 9.16 -7.02 14.31
CA GLN A 41 8.75 -8.40 14.24
C GLN A 41 8.26 -8.95 15.59
N ASP A 42 8.65 -8.37 16.72
CA ASP A 42 8.15 -8.78 18.05
C ASP A 42 6.66 -8.47 18.22
N ASP A 43 6.16 -7.41 17.59
CA ASP A 43 4.73 -7.07 17.59
C ASP A 43 3.92 -7.91 16.59
N LEU A 44 4.58 -8.47 15.56
CA LEU A 44 4.00 -9.20 14.45
C LEU A 44 4.45 -10.68 14.38
N ARG A 45 5.41 -11.11 15.23
CA ARG A 45 6.11 -12.40 15.18
C ARG A 45 5.22 -13.63 15.16
N GLU A 46 4.10 -13.58 15.85
CA GLU A 46 3.17 -14.71 15.93
C GLU A 46 2.09 -14.67 14.84
N LYS A 47 2.13 -13.69 13.97
CA LYS A 47 1.02 -13.39 13.06
C LYS A 47 1.51 -12.87 11.70
N PRO A 48 2.08 -13.74 10.85
CA PRO A 48 2.44 -13.34 9.50
C PRO A 48 1.21 -12.83 8.77
N PHE A 49 1.33 -11.67 8.12
CA PHE A 49 0.27 -11.15 7.27
C PHE A 49 0.62 -11.37 5.78
N LYS A 50 -0.42 -11.50 4.99
CA LYS A 50 -0.36 -11.65 3.54
C LYS A 50 -1.29 -10.67 2.83
N ALA A 51 -2.04 -9.88 3.58
CA ALA A 51 -2.92 -8.85 3.05
C ALA A 51 -2.62 -7.51 3.70
N ILE A 52 -2.69 -6.44 2.90
CA ILE A 52 -2.44 -5.07 3.31
C ILE A 52 -3.65 -4.22 2.93
N ASP A 53 -4.19 -3.49 3.89
CA ASP A 53 -5.26 -2.51 3.70
C ASP A 53 -4.80 -1.16 4.25
N VAL A 54 -4.87 -0.10 3.41
CA VAL A 54 -4.43 1.24 3.78
C VAL A 54 -5.55 2.24 3.54
N ASP A 55 -6.15 2.70 4.65
CA ASP A 55 -7.22 3.71 4.69
C ASP A 55 -6.73 5.01 5.33
N MET A 56 -5.80 5.67 4.67
CA MET A 56 -5.30 6.98 5.10
C MET A 56 -4.48 7.69 4.02
N VAL A 57 -4.07 8.95 4.32
CA VAL A 57 -3.16 9.70 3.43
C VAL A 57 -1.73 9.28 3.66
N ALA A 58 -1.18 8.43 2.78
CA ALA A 58 0.17 7.90 2.90
C ALA A 58 0.79 7.50 1.54
N SER A 59 2.10 7.31 1.54
CA SER A 59 2.82 6.60 0.46
C SER A 59 3.39 5.31 1.02
N VAL A 60 2.95 4.18 0.48
CA VAL A 60 3.33 2.84 0.92
C VAL A 60 4.41 2.28 0.02
N TYR A 61 5.46 1.73 0.62
CA TYR A 61 6.56 1.06 -0.06
C TYR A 61 6.63 -0.38 0.44
N TYR A 62 6.25 -1.31 -0.42
CA TYR A 62 6.26 -2.73 -0.11
C TYR A 62 7.51 -3.41 -0.64
N THR A 63 8.07 -4.29 0.18
CA THR A 63 9.19 -5.18 -0.18
C THR A 63 8.86 -6.61 0.22
N GLN A 64 8.80 -7.51 -0.74
CA GLN A 64 8.74 -8.93 -0.45
C GLN A 64 10.13 -9.44 -0.09
N ASN A 65 10.26 -10.23 0.96
CA ASN A 65 11.51 -10.86 1.38
C ASN A 65 11.46 -12.38 1.14
N ASP A 66 12.65 -13.01 1.18
CA ASP A 66 12.79 -14.47 1.04
C ASP A 66 12.75 -15.20 2.40
N GLY A 67 12.60 -14.48 3.50
CA GLY A 67 12.51 -15.02 4.86
C GLY A 67 11.09 -14.96 5.42
N ASP A 68 10.95 -15.21 6.72
CA ASP A 68 9.66 -15.18 7.42
C ASP A 68 9.36 -13.83 8.09
N GLU A 69 10.15 -12.80 7.79
CA GLU A 69 10.08 -11.51 8.46
C GLU A 69 8.92 -10.66 7.97
N CYS A 70 8.06 -10.23 8.89
CA CYS A 70 7.01 -9.26 8.64
C CYS A 70 7.31 -7.98 9.42
N SER A 71 7.21 -6.82 8.76
CA SER A 71 7.40 -5.53 9.43
C SER A 71 6.55 -4.42 8.82
N VAL A 72 6.18 -3.46 9.66
CA VAL A 72 5.52 -2.21 9.27
C VAL A 72 6.25 -1.06 9.96
N ARG A 73 6.85 -0.17 9.17
CA ARG A 73 7.58 1.00 9.66
C ARG A 73 6.95 2.30 9.15
N LEU A 74 6.61 3.18 10.07
CA LEU A 74 6.01 4.49 9.78
C LEU A 74 7.08 5.58 9.85
N ASP A 75 7.32 6.28 8.74
CA ASP A 75 8.31 7.34 8.62
C ASP A 75 7.65 8.71 8.46
N TYR A 76 7.74 9.51 9.49
CA TYR A 76 7.18 10.87 9.57
C TYR A 76 8.15 11.96 9.10
N SER A 77 9.36 11.61 8.70
CA SER A 77 10.44 12.58 8.38
C SER A 77 10.08 13.55 7.25
N ALA A 78 9.19 13.14 6.35
CA ALA A 78 8.72 13.98 5.25
C ALA A 78 7.69 15.04 5.69
N ILE A 79 7.03 14.87 6.84
CA ILE A 79 6.01 15.77 7.34
C ILE A 79 6.68 16.98 8.00
N LYS A 80 6.56 18.14 7.37
CA LYS A 80 7.21 19.38 7.85
C LYS A 80 6.48 20.02 9.03
N ASP A 81 5.17 19.80 9.14
CA ASP A 81 4.33 20.32 10.22
C ASP A 81 4.45 19.39 11.43
N ALA A 82 5.19 19.85 12.45
CA ALA A 82 5.45 19.06 13.65
C ALA A 82 4.18 18.82 14.50
N GLU A 83 3.26 19.78 14.54
CA GLU A 83 2.00 19.63 15.27
C GLU A 83 1.11 18.58 14.59
N PHE A 84 1.03 18.64 13.26
CA PHE A 84 0.31 17.64 12.49
C PHE A 84 0.94 16.24 12.63
N ALA A 85 2.28 16.15 12.57
CA ALA A 85 2.98 14.88 12.77
C ALA A 85 2.68 14.26 14.13
N GLN A 86 2.63 15.07 15.19
CA GLN A 86 2.29 14.59 16.52
C GLN A 86 0.83 14.10 16.61
N LYS A 87 -0.13 14.88 16.08
CA LYS A 87 -1.54 14.46 16.02
C LYS A 87 -1.75 13.20 15.20
N LEU A 88 -0.97 13.04 14.12
CA LEU A 88 -1.01 11.84 13.29
C LEU A 88 -0.50 10.62 14.05
N LYS A 89 0.62 10.74 14.79
CA LYS A 89 1.16 9.66 15.64
C LYS A 89 0.15 9.17 16.68
N GLU A 90 -0.63 10.07 17.26
CA GLU A 90 -1.63 9.73 18.27
C GLU A 90 -2.87 9.03 17.70
N LYS A 91 -3.17 9.29 16.42
CA LYS A 91 -4.39 8.79 15.76
C LYS A 91 -4.17 7.61 14.83
N ILE A 92 -2.95 7.37 14.40
CA ILE A 92 -2.67 6.26 13.50
C ILE A 92 -2.89 4.93 14.22
N LYS A 93 -3.50 3.99 13.52
CA LYS A 93 -3.69 2.62 13.96
C LYS A 93 -3.10 1.67 12.95
N VAL A 94 -2.36 0.71 13.45
CA VAL A 94 -1.97 -0.50 12.73
C VAL A 94 -2.67 -1.66 13.41
N VAL A 95 -3.57 -2.32 12.71
CA VAL A 95 -4.37 -3.42 13.24
C VAL A 95 -4.08 -4.66 12.45
N TYR A 96 -3.69 -5.71 13.14
CA TYR A 96 -3.55 -7.03 12.55
C TYR A 96 -4.79 -7.88 12.86
N ARG A 97 -5.39 -8.45 11.83
CA ARG A 97 -6.54 -9.34 11.96
C ARG A 97 -6.60 -10.34 10.81
N ASP A 98 -6.73 -11.62 11.14
CA ASP A 98 -6.97 -12.72 10.18
C ASP A 98 -5.98 -12.77 8.99
N GLY A 99 -4.69 -12.45 9.23
CA GLY A 99 -3.66 -12.44 8.20
C GLY A 99 -3.60 -11.15 7.37
N GLU A 100 -4.34 -10.12 7.76
CA GLU A 100 -4.34 -8.80 7.16
C GLU A 100 -3.77 -7.75 8.11
N VAL A 101 -2.99 -6.83 7.59
CA VAL A 101 -2.60 -5.60 8.29
C VAL A 101 -3.37 -4.43 7.74
N LYS A 102 -4.22 -3.82 8.58
CA LYS A 102 -4.96 -2.60 8.25
C LYS A 102 -4.31 -1.39 8.91
N ILE A 103 -4.01 -0.38 8.09
CA ILE A 103 -3.36 0.86 8.52
C ILE A 103 -4.31 2.03 8.23
N GLY A 104 -4.76 2.69 9.29
CA GLY A 104 -5.74 3.75 9.17
C GLY A 104 -5.70 4.72 10.35
N LEU A 105 -6.73 5.54 10.48
CA LEU A 105 -6.83 6.55 11.53
C LEU A 105 -7.96 6.27 12.51
N THR A 106 -7.73 6.57 13.79
CA THR A 106 -8.79 6.62 14.79
C THR A 106 -9.51 7.95 14.71
N GLY A 107 -10.72 7.94 14.15
CA GLY A 107 -11.54 9.13 13.98
C GLY A 107 -11.02 10.07 12.89
N ARG A 108 -11.56 11.29 12.86
CA ARG A 108 -11.22 12.25 11.81
C ARG A 108 -9.96 13.03 12.16
N LEU A 109 -9.09 13.21 11.17
CA LEU A 109 -7.93 14.09 11.23
C LEU A 109 -7.96 15.01 10.00
N LYS A 110 -7.89 16.33 10.23
CA LYS A 110 -7.78 17.28 9.12
C LYS A 110 -6.36 17.22 8.58
N VAL A 111 -6.23 16.73 7.37
CA VAL A 111 -4.93 16.63 6.68
C VAL A 111 -4.60 17.98 6.04
N PRO A 112 -3.44 18.58 6.35
CA PRO A 112 -2.99 19.80 5.69
C PRO A 112 -2.84 19.61 4.17
N ALA A 113 -3.22 20.61 3.38
CA ALA A 113 -3.15 20.54 1.92
C ALA A 113 -1.73 20.20 1.38
N MET A 114 -0.69 20.57 2.12
CA MET A 114 0.70 20.25 1.75
C MET A 114 0.98 18.74 1.78
N CYS A 115 0.26 17.96 2.61
CA CYS A 115 0.40 16.51 2.70
C CYS A 115 -0.26 15.76 1.53
N ASN A 116 -0.98 16.46 0.66
CA ASN A 116 -1.47 15.89 -0.59
C ASN A 116 -0.32 15.66 -1.59
N SER A 117 0.80 16.35 -1.43
CA SER A 117 2.00 16.09 -2.20
C SER A 117 2.77 14.89 -1.64
N GLU A 118 3.20 13.98 -2.50
CA GLU A 118 3.99 12.79 -2.13
C GLU A 118 5.24 13.13 -1.29
N LYS A 119 5.87 14.27 -1.56
CA LYS A 119 7.07 14.75 -0.85
C LYS A 119 6.83 15.07 0.62
N ASN A 120 5.58 15.30 1.03
CA ASN A 120 5.21 15.71 2.39
C ASN A 120 4.25 14.72 3.06
N ARG A 121 4.08 13.53 2.52
CA ARG A 121 3.22 12.48 3.10
C ARG A 121 3.98 11.62 4.11
N LEU A 122 3.20 10.97 4.98
CA LEU A 122 3.69 9.82 5.73
C LEU A 122 4.15 8.74 4.75
N LYS A 123 5.33 8.19 5.01
CA LYS A 123 5.81 7.01 4.29
C LYS A 123 5.64 5.79 5.17
N ILE A 124 5.11 4.73 4.60
CA ILE A 124 4.89 3.45 5.26
C ILE A 124 5.73 2.41 4.51
N TYR A 125 6.66 1.79 5.21
CA TYR A 125 7.46 0.70 4.65
C TYR A 125 6.94 -0.61 5.22
N ILE A 126 6.57 -1.53 4.34
CA ILE A 126 5.99 -2.82 4.70
C ILE A 126 6.83 -3.91 4.08
N THR A 127 7.14 -4.93 4.89
CA THR A 127 7.86 -6.11 4.43
C THR A 127 7.09 -7.36 4.86
N SER A 128 6.94 -8.34 3.95
CA SER A 128 6.41 -9.67 4.26
C SER A 128 6.95 -10.72 3.28
N PRO A 129 6.93 -12.00 3.64
CA PRO A 129 7.38 -13.08 2.75
C PRO A 129 6.43 -13.36 1.59
N ASP A 130 5.16 -13.07 1.76
CA ASP A 130 4.12 -13.30 0.76
C ASP A 130 3.06 -12.18 0.82
N LEU A 131 2.43 -11.90 -0.31
CA LEU A 131 1.37 -10.91 -0.42
C LEU A 131 0.31 -11.40 -1.40
N VAL A 132 -0.90 -11.59 -0.89
CA VAL A 132 -2.04 -12.10 -1.67
C VAL A 132 -3.12 -11.04 -1.92
N LYS A 133 -3.11 -9.94 -1.13
CA LYS A 133 -4.08 -8.84 -1.31
C LYS A 133 -3.49 -7.48 -0.95
N ILE A 134 -3.83 -6.49 -1.78
CA ILE A 134 -3.56 -5.07 -1.57
C ILE A 134 -4.89 -4.34 -1.69
N THR A 135 -5.30 -3.62 -0.63
CA THR A 135 -6.44 -2.71 -0.66
C THR A 135 -5.97 -1.29 -0.38
N GLN A 136 -6.22 -0.40 -1.30
CA GLN A 136 -5.89 1.02 -1.21
C GLN A 136 -7.18 1.84 -1.14
N GLU A 137 -7.70 2.09 0.07
CA GLU A 137 -8.90 2.89 0.32
C GLU A 137 -8.60 4.39 0.50
N GLY A 138 -7.39 4.71 0.95
CA GLY A 138 -6.98 6.06 1.31
C GLY A 138 -6.56 6.95 0.14
N VAL A 139 -5.85 8.05 0.47
CA VAL A 139 -5.30 8.99 -0.50
C VAL A 139 -3.79 8.83 -0.59
N GLY A 140 -3.28 8.34 -1.71
CA GLY A 140 -1.83 8.19 -1.82
C GLY A 140 -1.37 7.22 -2.89
N ALA A 141 -0.24 6.58 -2.62
CA ALA A 141 0.32 5.64 -3.57
C ALA A 141 0.88 4.39 -2.86
N PHE A 142 0.72 3.27 -3.53
CA PHE A 142 1.35 2.00 -3.15
C PHE A 142 2.42 1.66 -4.20
N TYR A 143 3.62 1.36 -3.74
CA TYR A 143 4.76 1.03 -4.58
C TYR A 143 5.32 -0.34 -4.19
N ALA A 144 5.56 -1.18 -5.19
CA ALA A 144 6.31 -2.41 -5.03
C ALA A 144 7.24 -2.65 -6.23
N LYS A 145 8.46 -3.15 -5.96
CA LYS A 145 9.39 -3.51 -7.02
C LYS A 145 9.04 -4.87 -7.64
N SER A 146 8.70 -5.84 -6.81
CA SER A 146 8.36 -7.18 -7.27
C SER A 146 7.44 -7.86 -6.26
N ILE A 147 6.43 -8.57 -6.78
CA ILE A 147 5.57 -9.44 -5.99
C ILE A 147 5.52 -10.81 -6.68
N ASN A 148 5.76 -11.85 -5.90
CA ASN A 148 5.67 -13.24 -6.32
C ASN A 148 4.70 -13.96 -5.39
N SER A 149 3.56 -14.39 -5.90
CA SER A 149 2.50 -15.04 -5.12
C SER A 149 1.75 -16.03 -6.00
N ASP A 150 1.09 -17.00 -5.40
CA ASP A 150 0.20 -17.88 -6.17
C ASP A 150 -1.03 -17.12 -6.66
N ARG A 151 -1.61 -16.28 -5.79
CA ARG A 151 -2.73 -15.40 -6.13
C ARG A 151 -2.47 -14.01 -5.56
N LEU A 152 -2.68 -13.00 -6.38
CA LEU A 152 -2.64 -11.60 -5.97
C LEU A 152 -3.91 -10.89 -6.39
N GLU A 153 -4.53 -10.19 -5.43
CA GLU A 153 -5.68 -9.31 -5.61
C GLU A 153 -5.24 -7.87 -5.33
N ILE A 154 -5.57 -6.94 -6.21
CA ILE A 154 -5.25 -5.51 -6.10
C ILE A 154 -6.54 -4.73 -6.22
N ASP A 155 -6.97 -4.10 -5.12
CA ASP A 155 -8.17 -3.28 -5.05
C ASP A 155 -7.76 -1.82 -4.80
N ASN A 156 -8.03 -0.96 -5.77
CA ASN A 156 -7.86 0.48 -5.63
C ASN A 156 -9.24 1.15 -5.53
N GLU A 157 -9.66 1.42 -4.31
CA GLU A 157 -10.96 2.02 -3.98
C GLU A 157 -10.83 3.52 -3.66
N GLY A 158 -9.63 3.95 -3.28
CA GLY A 158 -9.35 5.31 -2.83
C GLY A 158 -9.03 6.32 -3.94
N VAL A 159 -8.38 7.41 -3.54
CA VAL A 159 -7.87 8.44 -4.44
C VAL A 159 -6.35 8.32 -4.53
N GLY A 160 -5.86 7.59 -5.51
CA GLY A 160 -4.42 7.39 -5.57
C GLY A 160 -3.97 6.42 -6.65
N SER A 161 -2.81 5.82 -6.41
CA SER A 161 -2.23 4.92 -7.40
C SER A 161 -1.60 3.68 -6.77
N VAL A 162 -1.68 2.57 -7.49
CA VAL A 162 -0.89 1.37 -7.22
C VAL A 162 0.11 1.23 -8.36
N SER A 163 1.41 1.14 -8.03
CA SER A 163 2.49 1.02 -9.00
C SER A 163 3.40 -0.14 -8.65
N ILE A 164 3.43 -1.15 -9.53
CA ILE A 164 4.21 -2.37 -9.31
C ILE A 164 5.04 -2.66 -10.57
N ASN A 165 6.36 -2.83 -10.41
CA ASN A 165 7.18 -3.08 -11.60
C ASN A 165 7.01 -4.52 -12.09
N LYS A 166 6.98 -5.51 -11.19
CA LYS A 166 6.91 -6.92 -11.63
C LYS A 166 5.97 -7.74 -10.74
N ILE A 167 5.07 -8.47 -11.39
CA ILE A 167 4.21 -9.46 -10.75
C ILE A 167 4.44 -10.83 -11.39
N LEU A 168 4.67 -11.82 -10.55
CA LEU A 168 4.59 -13.24 -10.90
C LEU A 168 3.46 -13.84 -10.07
N ALA A 169 2.34 -14.17 -10.71
CA ALA A 169 1.19 -14.74 -10.00
C ALA A 169 0.41 -15.67 -10.92
N ASN A 170 0.11 -16.89 -10.47
CA ASN A 170 -0.73 -17.79 -11.26
C ASN A 170 -2.10 -17.15 -11.52
N ARG A 171 -2.63 -16.44 -10.51
CA ARG A 171 -3.84 -15.65 -10.67
C ARG A 171 -3.62 -14.21 -10.20
N LEU A 172 -3.94 -13.25 -11.06
CA LEU A 172 -3.89 -11.82 -10.79
C LEU A 172 -5.26 -11.19 -11.05
N ASP A 173 -5.89 -10.69 -9.99
CA ASP A 173 -7.14 -9.94 -10.06
C ASP A 173 -6.84 -8.45 -9.76
N VAL A 174 -7.24 -7.54 -10.64
CA VAL A 174 -7.01 -6.08 -10.49
C VAL A 174 -8.34 -5.36 -10.61
N THR A 175 -8.74 -4.68 -9.54
CA THR A 175 -9.96 -3.88 -9.48
C THR A 175 -9.63 -2.42 -9.24
N ASN A 176 -10.22 -1.52 -10.01
CA ASN A 176 -10.12 -0.07 -9.81
C ASN A 176 -11.52 0.53 -9.72
N GLU A 177 -12.00 0.75 -8.52
CA GLU A 177 -13.29 1.40 -8.22
C GLU A 177 -13.13 2.86 -7.83
N GLY A 178 -11.93 3.25 -7.42
CA GLY A 178 -11.60 4.58 -6.94
C GLY A 178 -11.32 5.62 -8.04
N VAL A 179 -10.74 6.73 -7.61
CA VAL A 179 -10.25 7.80 -8.50
C VAL A 179 -8.74 7.73 -8.56
N GLY A 180 -8.21 7.10 -9.59
CA GLY A 180 -6.76 6.95 -9.68
C GLY A 180 -6.30 5.95 -10.72
N SER A 181 -5.15 5.32 -10.48
CA SER A 181 -4.59 4.42 -11.46
C SER A 181 -3.91 3.20 -10.86
N VAL A 182 -4.00 2.10 -11.57
CA VAL A 182 -3.17 0.93 -11.32
C VAL A 182 -2.18 0.78 -12.49
N SER A 183 -0.88 0.73 -12.18
CA SER A 183 0.18 0.59 -13.18
C SER A 183 1.08 -0.61 -12.83
N ILE A 184 1.17 -1.55 -13.76
CA ILE A 184 2.01 -2.74 -13.65
C ILE A 184 2.93 -2.78 -14.88
N GLU A 185 4.25 -2.80 -14.68
CA GLU A 185 5.17 -2.84 -15.84
C GLU A 185 5.25 -4.23 -16.47
N HIS A 186 5.29 -5.28 -15.64
CA HIS A 186 5.40 -6.67 -16.11
C HIS A 186 4.48 -7.57 -15.28
N ALA A 187 3.60 -8.31 -15.94
CA ALA A 187 2.77 -9.34 -15.33
C ALA A 187 2.97 -10.69 -16.03
N LYS A 188 3.19 -11.74 -15.25
CA LYS A 188 3.35 -13.10 -15.76
C LYS A 188 2.63 -14.12 -14.89
N GLY A 189 1.91 -15.05 -15.51
CA GLY A 189 1.18 -16.13 -14.85
C GLY A 189 0.18 -16.82 -15.75
N ASP A 190 -0.88 -17.38 -15.16
CA ASP A 190 -1.87 -18.17 -15.90
C ASP A 190 -3.12 -17.36 -16.21
N VAL A 191 -3.72 -16.68 -15.22
CA VAL A 191 -4.99 -15.97 -15.40
C VAL A 191 -4.88 -14.55 -14.84
N MET A 192 -5.32 -13.58 -15.63
CA MET A 192 -5.46 -12.19 -15.19
C MET A 192 -6.88 -11.68 -15.45
N LYS A 193 -7.44 -11.00 -14.46
CA LYS A 193 -8.69 -10.27 -14.57
C LYS A 193 -8.46 -8.81 -14.23
N ILE A 194 -9.02 -7.91 -15.05
CA ILE A 194 -9.00 -6.47 -14.83
C ILE A 194 -10.42 -5.96 -14.85
N ASP A 195 -10.87 -5.35 -13.76
CA ASP A 195 -12.16 -4.69 -13.63
C ASP A 195 -11.89 -3.19 -13.35
N ASN A 196 -12.33 -2.32 -14.25
CA ASN A 196 -12.23 -0.87 -14.05
C ASN A 196 -13.65 -0.28 -14.00
N GLU A 197 -14.11 0.01 -12.80
CA GLU A 197 -15.44 0.58 -12.52
C GLU A 197 -15.34 2.06 -12.10
N GLY A 198 -14.15 2.49 -11.64
CA GLY A 198 -13.89 3.83 -11.14
C GLY A 198 -13.59 4.89 -12.20
N VAL A 199 -13.04 5.99 -11.74
CA VAL A 199 -12.56 7.10 -12.59
C VAL A 199 -11.04 7.07 -12.63
N GLY A 200 -10.47 6.54 -13.71
CA GLY A 200 -9.03 6.45 -13.81
C GLY A 200 -8.57 5.43 -14.83
N SER A 201 -7.37 4.90 -14.64
CA SER A 201 -6.80 4.01 -15.64
C SER A 201 -6.11 2.79 -15.03
N VAL A 202 -6.22 1.67 -15.72
CA VAL A 202 -5.40 0.50 -15.47
C VAL A 202 -4.42 0.34 -16.63
N LYS A 203 -3.13 0.36 -16.34
CA LYS A 203 -2.09 0.15 -17.34
C LYS A 203 -1.24 -1.06 -16.97
N VAL A 204 -1.12 -2.00 -17.90
CA VAL A 204 -0.18 -3.13 -17.79
C VAL A 204 0.73 -3.12 -19.00
N GLY A 205 2.03 -3.02 -18.77
CA GLY A 205 3.04 -2.97 -19.83
C GLY A 205 3.17 -4.31 -20.53
N ASN A 206 4.04 -5.17 -20.05
CA ASN A 206 4.25 -6.48 -20.64
C ASN A 206 3.42 -7.54 -19.91
N VAL A 207 2.47 -8.14 -20.61
CA VAL A 207 1.55 -9.16 -20.09
C VAL A 207 1.85 -10.51 -20.73
N ALA A 208 2.39 -11.44 -19.93
CA ALA A 208 2.63 -12.82 -20.31
C ALA A 208 1.73 -13.75 -19.48
N MET A 209 0.43 -13.76 -19.81
CA MET A 209 -0.62 -14.51 -19.12
C MET A 209 -1.24 -15.52 -20.06
N GLY A 210 -1.70 -16.68 -19.55
CA GLY A 210 -2.45 -17.66 -20.31
C GLY A 210 -3.78 -17.08 -20.78
N ASP A 211 -4.61 -16.66 -19.84
CA ASP A 211 -5.92 -16.06 -20.09
C ASP A 211 -6.00 -14.67 -19.49
N LEU A 212 -6.60 -13.73 -20.22
CA LEU A 212 -6.82 -12.37 -19.78
C LEU A 212 -8.25 -11.91 -20.05
N LYS A 213 -8.93 -11.45 -19.00
CA LYS A 213 -10.25 -10.82 -19.10
C LYS A 213 -10.14 -9.36 -18.68
N VAL A 214 -10.72 -8.46 -19.46
CA VAL A 214 -10.82 -7.03 -19.16
C VAL A 214 -12.28 -6.61 -19.24
N ASP A 215 -12.79 -6.08 -18.15
CA ASP A 215 -14.10 -5.45 -18.06
C ASP A 215 -13.88 -3.96 -17.70
N ASN A 216 -14.36 -3.04 -18.52
CA ASN A 216 -14.32 -1.61 -18.26
C ASN A 216 -15.72 -1.03 -18.27
N GLU A 217 -16.24 -0.71 -17.11
CA GLU A 217 -17.56 -0.10 -16.89
C GLU A 217 -17.45 1.35 -16.40
N GLY A 218 -16.25 1.75 -15.97
CA GLY A 218 -15.94 3.08 -15.43
C GLY A 218 -15.69 4.17 -16.46
N VAL A 219 -15.19 5.29 -15.96
CA VAL A 219 -14.73 6.44 -16.76
C VAL A 219 -13.21 6.46 -16.79
N GLY A 220 -12.63 5.91 -17.85
CA GLY A 220 -11.18 5.84 -17.94
C GLY A 220 -10.71 4.85 -18.98
N SER A 221 -9.46 4.45 -18.90
CA SER A 221 -8.88 3.56 -19.89
C SER A 221 -8.18 2.34 -19.29
N VAL A 222 -8.28 1.22 -20.00
CA VAL A 222 -7.44 0.07 -19.74
C VAL A 222 -6.46 -0.09 -20.90
N THR A 223 -5.17 -0.12 -20.62
CA THR A 223 -4.11 -0.22 -21.63
C THR A 223 -3.21 -1.41 -21.32
N LEU A 224 -3.06 -2.29 -22.30
CA LEU A 224 -2.14 -3.40 -22.31
C LEU A 224 -1.12 -3.11 -23.42
N ASP A 225 0.13 -2.79 -23.06
CA ASP A 225 1.11 -2.38 -24.07
C ASP A 225 1.59 -3.57 -24.92
N PHE A 226 1.84 -4.73 -24.31
CA PHE A 226 2.17 -5.96 -25.02
C PHE A 226 1.52 -7.15 -24.32
N PHE A 227 0.61 -7.81 -25.01
CA PHE A 227 0.00 -9.05 -24.55
C PHE A 227 0.58 -10.24 -25.34
N LYS A 228 1.15 -11.17 -24.60
CA LYS A 228 1.58 -12.47 -25.10
C LYS A 228 0.92 -13.55 -24.26
N GLY A 229 -0.08 -14.22 -24.84
CA GLY A 229 -0.85 -15.20 -24.08
C GLY A 229 -1.84 -15.96 -24.94
N GLY A 230 -2.72 -16.70 -24.30
CA GLY A 230 -3.74 -17.52 -24.95
C GLY A 230 -4.98 -16.70 -25.31
N ASN A 231 -5.94 -16.61 -24.39
CA ASN A 231 -7.23 -15.99 -24.65
C ASN A 231 -7.28 -14.55 -24.11
N LEU A 232 -7.73 -13.62 -24.94
CA LEU A 232 -8.02 -12.25 -24.53
C LEU A 232 -9.48 -11.94 -24.74
N LYS A 233 -10.20 -11.64 -23.63
CA LYS A 233 -11.60 -11.19 -23.66
C LYS A 233 -11.69 -9.77 -23.16
N ILE A 234 -12.30 -8.88 -23.93
CA ILE A 234 -12.47 -7.47 -23.60
C ILE A 234 -13.95 -7.12 -23.69
N ASN A 235 -14.51 -6.57 -22.59
CA ASN A 235 -15.80 -5.90 -22.56
C ASN A 235 -15.56 -4.43 -22.20
N ASN A 236 -16.22 -3.51 -22.89
CA ASN A 236 -16.10 -2.08 -22.63
C ASN A 236 -17.48 -1.42 -22.72
N ASP A 237 -18.16 -1.34 -21.60
CA ASP A 237 -19.47 -0.70 -21.43
C ASP A 237 -19.37 0.70 -20.81
N GLY A 238 -18.16 1.08 -20.37
CA GLY A 238 -17.84 2.36 -19.76
C GLY A 238 -17.53 3.49 -20.76
N VAL A 239 -17.21 4.66 -20.20
CA VAL A 239 -16.77 5.83 -20.97
C VAL A 239 -15.25 5.87 -20.98
N GLY A 240 -14.63 5.38 -22.03
CA GLY A 240 -13.18 5.33 -22.14
C GLY A 240 -12.72 4.35 -23.21
N LYS A 241 -11.44 4.04 -23.19
CA LYS A 241 -10.82 3.18 -24.20
C LYS A 241 -10.15 1.97 -23.57
N VAL A 242 -10.46 0.80 -24.08
CA VAL A 242 -9.63 -0.38 -23.85
C VAL A 242 -8.72 -0.59 -25.04
N SER A 243 -7.43 -0.70 -24.83
CA SER A 243 -6.40 -0.86 -25.87
C SER A 243 -5.46 -1.99 -25.48
N ALA A 244 -5.32 -2.96 -26.37
CA ALA A 244 -4.36 -4.05 -26.24
C ALA A 244 -3.52 -4.17 -27.50
N LYS A 245 -2.20 -4.22 -27.35
CA LYS A 245 -1.28 -4.61 -28.44
C LYS A 245 -0.98 -6.09 -28.26
N VAL A 246 -1.44 -6.90 -29.18
CA VAL A 246 -1.27 -8.36 -29.14
C VAL A 246 -0.04 -8.73 -29.97
N ASP A 247 0.89 -9.49 -29.38
CA ASP A 247 2.01 -10.08 -30.09
C ASP A 247 1.56 -11.42 -30.70
N CYS A 248 1.24 -11.38 -31.97
CA CYS A 248 0.87 -12.57 -32.74
C CYS A 248 2.14 -13.21 -33.27
N GLN A 249 2.69 -14.19 -32.53
CA GLN A 249 3.71 -15.11 -33.06
C GLN A 249 3.09 -16.38 -33.58
#